data_d0986afc33e4efaf69a8977b8764a890
#
_entry.id   d0986afc33e4efaf69a8977b8764a890
#
_cell.length_a   1.000
_cell.length_b   1.000
_cell.length_c   1.000
_cell.angle_alpha   90.00
_cell.angle_beta   90.00
_cell.angle_gamma   90.00
#
_symmetry.space_group_name_H-M   'P 1'
#
loop_
_entity.id
_entity.type
_entity.pdbx_description
1 polymer ?
#
loop_
_entity_poly.entity_id
_entity_poly.type
_entity_poly.pdbx_seq_one_letter_code
_entity_poly.pdbx_strand_id
1 'polypeptide(L)'
;MPKLPARPPLPQRVLRMALATLLGFASAGAGAAPDAATADPITRFLVERGLGDALIGQMRDRASDLVITAMNFLGVPYRRGGQTEDEGFDCSGFTRYIFERSIGLVLPRKVDEQASAPGLRSVRRDDLQPGDLVFFNTLRRNFSHVGIYVGEGKFIHSPKSGAAVRIEDMTLAYWARRFTGARRADEASATANAGDRAALESNVPAARAPVSSAVYLP
;
A
#
# COMPACT_ATOMS: atom_id res chain seq x y z
N MET A 1 -44.94 -40.03 15.73
CA MET A 1 -44.64 -38.67 15.29
C MET A 1 -45.56 -37.73 16.02
N PRO A 2 -45.07 -36.94 17.00
CA PRO A 2 -45.91 -36.00 17.73
C PRO A 2 -46.05 -34.69 16.95
N LYS A 3 -47.29 -34.24 16.84
CA LYS A 3 -47.70 -32.98 16.22
C LYS A 3 -47.24 -31.80 17.05
N LEU A 4 -46.53 -30.83 16.43
CA LEU A 4 -46.20 -29.52 17.02
C LEU A 4 -47.46 -28.65 17.20
N PRO A 5 -47.61 -27.91 18.29
CA PRO A 5 -48.75 -27.01 18.49
C PRO A 5 -48.60 -25.71 17.69
N ALA A 6 -49.73 -25.24 17.14
CA ALA A 6 -49.85 -24.01 16.40
C ALA A 6 -49.62 -22.78 17.28
N ARG A 7 -48.88 -21.78 16.74
CA ARG A 7 -48.68 -20.47 17.36
C ARG A 7 -49.94 -19.62 17.28
N PRO A 8 -50.28 -18.88 18.35
CA PRO A 8 -51.41 -17.95 18.34
C PRO A 8 -51.12 -16.68 17.56
N PRO A 9 -52.15 -16.03 16.99
CA PRO A 9 -51.98 -14.78 16.21
C PRO A 9 -51.69 -13.59 17.14
N LEU A 10 -50.80 -12.70 16.68
CA LEU A 10 -50.46 -11.43 17.33
C LEU A 10 -51.62 -10.44 17.31
N PRO A 11 -51.89 -9.63 18.35
CA PRO A 11 -52.97 -8.68 18.41
C PRO A 11 -52.70 -7.45 17.52
N GLN A 12 -53.64 -7.16 16.65
CA GLN A 12 -53.67 -6.01 15.70
C GLN A 12 -53.97 -4.67 16.41
N ARG A 13 -53.26 -4.31 17.49
CA ARG A 13 -53.50 -3.01 18.12
C ARG A 13 -52.20 -2.30 18.53
N VAL A 14 -51.29 -2.10 17.60
CA VAL A 14 -50.22 -1.08 17.72
C VAL A 14 -49.89 -0.47 16.35
N LEU A 15 -50.92 0.01 15.65
CA LEU A 15 -50.70 0.76 14.43
C LEU A 15 -51.56 2.04 14.46
N ARG A 16 -51.28 2.91 15.39
CA ARG A 16 -51.72 4.32 15.39
C ARG A 16 -51.07 5.01 16.57
N MET A 17 -49.92 5.60 16.41
CA MET A 17 -49.38 6.78 17.09
C MET A 17 -47.85 6.78 16.93
N ALA A 18 -47.37 7.37 15.88
CA ALA A 18 -46.03 7.98 15.80
C ALA A 18 -45.90 8.68 14.45
N LEU A 19 -46.77 9.70 14.23
CA LEU A 19 -46.56 10.67 13.18
C LEU A 19 -46.58 12.05 13.83
N ALA A 20 -45.51 12.39 14.52
CA ALA A 20 -45.13 13.77 14.86
C ALA A 20 -43.78 13.75 15.55
N THR A 21 -42.85 14.54 15.04
CA THR A 21 -41.52 14.91 15.47
C THR A 21 -40.38 14.24 14.67
N LEU A 22 -40.33 14.59 13.40
CA LEU A 22 -39.09 14.48 12.59
C LEU A 22 -38.69 15.93 12.24
N LEU A 23 -38.16 16.61 13.25
CA LEU A 23 -37.42 17.86 13.07
C LEU A 23 -36.23 17.87 14.02
N GLY A 24 -35.04 17.83 13.44
CA GLY A 24 -33.83 18.28 14.10
C GLY A 24 -33.00 17.17 14.77
N PHE A 25 -32.09 16.64 14.02
CA PHE A 25 -30.67 16.52 14.42
C PHE A 25 -29.89 15.94 13.22
N ALA A 26 -29.68 16.78 12.23
CA ALA A 26 -28.54 16.62 11.36
C ALA A 26 -27.30 17.02 12.18
N SER A 27 -26.83 16.14 13.03
CA SER A 27 -25.46 16.24 13.53
C SER A 27 -24.53 15.81 12.39
N ALA A 28 -24.16 16.78 11.55
CA ALA A 28 -22.96 16.70 10.76
C ALA A 28 -21.82 16.41 11.76
N GLY A 29 -21.36 15.18 11.79
CA GLY A 29 -20.06 14.83 12.36
C GLY A 29 -19.00 15.52 11.50
N ALA A 30 -18.77 16.80 11.78
CA ALA A 30 -17.58 17.48 11.37
C ALA A 30 -16.44 16.72 12.07
N GLY A 31 -15.75 15.85 11.34
CA GLY A 31 -14.43 15.37 11.74
C GLY A 31 -13.62 16.62 12.02
N ALA A 32 -13.26 16.82 13.28
CA ALA A 32 -12.43 17.94 13.70
C ALA A 32 -11.14 17.84 12.90
N ALA A 33 -10.98 18.70 11.91
CA ALA A 33 -9.68 18.97 11.33
C ALA A 33 -8.77 19.36 12.50
N PRO A 34 -7.51 18.87 12.58
CA PRO A 34 -6.59 19.29 13.62
C PRO A 34 -6.52 20.81 13.64
N ASP A 35 -6.75 21.40 14.82
CA ASP A 35 -6.77 22.83 15.01
C ASP A 35 -5.51 23.46 14.41
N ALA A 36 -5.67 24.31 13.43
CA ALA A 36 -4.60 25.05 12.75
C ALA A 36 -3.80 25.92 13.73
N ALA A 37 -4.30 26.12 14.96
CA ALA A 37 -3.66 26.89 16.02
C ALA A 37 -2.52 26.14 16.72
N THR A 38 -2.44 24.82 16.64
CA THR A 38 -1.42 23.96 17.26
C THR A 38 -0.40 23.41 16.26
N ALA A 39 -0.61 23.64 14.96
CA ALA A 39 0.33 23.24 13.94
C ALA A 39 1.61 24.09 13.98
N ASP A 40 2.77 23.46 13.79
CA ASP A 40 4.04 24.15 13.67
C ASP A 40 4.03 25.17 12.50
N PRO A 41 4.89 26.21 12.54
CA PRO A 41 4.88 27.28 11.54
C PRO A 41 5.06 26.80 10.09
N ILE A 42 5.74 25.67 9.88
CA ILE A 42 5.99 25.10 8.56
C ILE A 42 4.71 24.44 8.03
N THR A 43 4.04 23.64 8.86
CA THR A 43 2.75 23.02 8.53
C THR A 43 1.70 24.08 8.19
N ARG A 44 1.64 25.16 8.97
CA ARG A 44 0.73 26.28 8.72
C ARG A 44 1.00 26.99 7.40
N PHE A 45 2.26 27.24 7.09
CA PHE A 45 2.69 27.85 5.81
C PHE A 45 2.33 26.97 4.60
N LEU A 46 2.49 25.65 4.72
CA LEU A 46 2.15 24.69 3.65
C LEU A 46 0.63 24.61 3.41
N VAL A 47 -0.17 24.62 4.48
CA VAL A 47 -1.63 24.59 4.41
C VAL A 47 -2.17 25.92 3.82
N GLU A 48 -1.67 27.07 4.24
CA GLU A 48 -2.08 28.38 3.74
C GLU A 48 -1.81 28.57 2.24
N ARG A 49 -0.82 27.85 1.69
CA ARG A 49 -0.51 27.86 0.25
C ARG A 49 -1.16 26.74 -0.57
N GLY A 50 -2.01 25.92 0.04
CA GLY A 50 -2.60 24.77 -0.63
C GLY A 50 -1.62 23.65 -1.01
N LEU A 51 -0.34 23.76 -0.56
CA LEU A 51 0.70 22.78 -0.84
C LEU A 51 0.51 21.51 -0.01
N GLY A 52 -0.18 21.60 1.14
CA GLY A 52 -0.48 20.45 1.99
C GLY A 52 -1.37 19.42 1.31
N ASP A 53 -2.44 19.85 0.67
CA ASP A 53 -3.38 18.96 -0.02
C ASP A 53 -2.75 18.30 -1.25
N ALA A 54 -1.95 19.07 -2.01
CA ALA A 54 -1.21 18.54 -3.15
C ALA A 54 -0.17 17.49 -2.72
N LEU A 55 0.53 17.73 -1.61
CA LEU A 55 1.52 16.80 -1.06
C LEU A 55 0.86 15.52 -0.54
N ILE A 56 -0.25 15.64 0.20
CA ILE A 56 -1.04 14.49 0.69
C ILE A 56 -1.62 13.70 -0.49
N GLY A 57 -2.11 14.38 -1.53
CA GLY A 57 -2.56 13.74 -2.78
C GLY A 57 -1.44 12.92 -3.41
N GLN A 58 -0.28 13.52 -3.64
CA GLN A 58 0.89 12.86 -4.22
C GLN A 58 1.38 11.65 -3.40
N MET A 59 1.31 11.71 -2.07
CA MET A 59 1.65 10.56 -1.19
C MET A 59 0.65 9.41 -1.34
N ARG A 60 -0.63 9.71 -1.45
CA ARG A 60 -1.68 8.70 -1.69
C ARG A 60 -1.53 8.05 -3.05
N ASP A 61 -1.23 8.81 -4.08
CA ASP A 61 -1.01 8.31 -5.44
C ASP A 61 0.16 7.33 -5.46
N ARG A 62 1.30 7.67 -4.85
CA ARG A 62 2.48 6.79 -4.75
C ARG A 62 2.24 5.52 -3.96
N ALA A 63 1.52 5.61 -2.84
CA ALA A 63 1.13 4.43 -2.07
C ALA A 63 0.23 3.51 -2.89
N SER A 64 -0.69 4.09 -3.67
CA SER A 64 -1.56 3.36 -4.59
C SER A 64 -0.75 2.70 -5.71
N ASP A 65 0.22 3.40 -6.29
CA ASP A 65 1.10 2.88 -7.34
C ASP A 65 1.94 1.69 -6.85
N LEU A 66 2.49 1.76 -5.63
CA LEU A 66 3.19 0.64 -5.01
C LEU A 66 2.31 -0.60 -4.89
N VAL A 67 1.09 -0.44 -4.38
CA VAL A 67 0.15 -1.55 -4.19
C VAL A 67 -0.31 -2.11 -5.53
N ILE A 68 -0.70 -1.26 -6.49
CA ILE A 68 -1.15 -1.69 -7.82
C ILE A 68 -0.02 -2.42 -8.54
N THR A 69 1.19 -1.87 -8.51
CA THR A 69 2.36 -2.52 -9.10
C THR A 69 2.60 -3.88 -8.45
N ALA A 70 2.57 -3.98 -7.12
CA ALA A 70 2.75 -5.25 -6.43
C ALA A 70 1.69 -6.30 -6.81
N MET A 71 0.43 -5.88 -6.98
CA MET A 71 -0.68 -6.77 -7.36
C MET A 71 -0.52 -7.37 -8.76
N ASN A 72 0.15 -6.69 -9.69
CA ASN A 72 0.41 -7.23 -11.03
C ASN A 72 1.32 -8.47 -11.01
N PHE A 73 2.03 -8.72 -9.91
CA PHE A 73 2.91 -9.88 -9.74
C PHE A 73 2.29 -11.02 -8.92
N LEU A 74 0.98 -10.96 -8.64
CA LEU A 74 0.28 -12.08 -8.00
C LEU A 74 0.44 -13.36 -8.85
N GLY A 75 0.78 -14.47 -8.20
CA GLY A 75 0.99 -15.75 -8.87
C GLY A 75 2.41 -15.98 -9.39
N VAL A 76 3.29 -14.97 -9.41
CA VAL A 76 4.71 -15.16 -9.79
C VAL A 76 5.38 -16.11 -8.78
N PRO A 77 6.07 -17.17 -9.24
CA PRO A 77 6.64 -18.18 -8.38
C PRO A 77 7.71 -17.62 -7.41
N TYR A 78 7.74 -18.20 -6.20
CA TYR A 78 8.86 -17.95 -5.30
C TYR A 78 10.15 -18.59 -5.83
N ARG A 79 11.19 -17.81 -5.88
CA ARG A 79 12.58 -18.29 -6.16
C ARG A 79 13.55 -17.76 -5.11
N ARG A 80 14.26 -18.65 -4.45
CA ARG A 80 15.29 -18.21 -3.50
C ARG A 80 16.38 -17.44 -4.21
N GLY A 81 16.63 -16.20 -3.79
CA GLY A 81 17.58 -15.30 -4.43
C GLY A 81 17.03 -14.57 -5.66
N GLY A 82 15.80 -14.88 -6.11
CA GLY A 82 15.17 -14.29 -7.27
C GLY A 82 14.81 -12.80 -7.07
N GLN A 83 14.95 -12.03 -8.14
CA GLN A 83 14.80 -10.57 -8.14
C GLN A 83 14.02 -10.04 -9.36
N THR A 84 13.60 -10.93 -10.26
CA THR A 84 12.89 -10.55 -11.49
C THR A 84 11.61 -11.37 -11.66
N GLU A 85 10.72 -10.89 -12.52
CA GLU A 85 9.48 -11.58 -12.85
C GLU A 85 9.75 -12.93 -13.52
N ASP A 86 10.68 -12.97 -14.47
CA ASP A 86 11.00 -14.17 -15.26
C ASP A 86 11.63 -15.28 -14.41
N GLU A 87 12.48 -14.91 -13.46
CA GLU A 87 13.15 -15.86 -12.57
C GLU A 87 12.28 -16.25 -11.38
N GLY A 88 11.31 -15.42 -11.02
CA GLY A 88 10.60 -15.44 -9.74
C GLY A 88 11.27 -14.59 -8.67
N PHE A 89 10.62 -14.43 -7.54
CA PHE A 89 11.07 -13.57 -6.45
C PHE A 89 11.26 -14.33 -5.14
N ASP A 90 12.24 -13.94 -4.34
CA ASP A 90 12.14 -14.11 -2.90
C ASP A 90 11.53 -12.87 -2.23
N CYS A 91 11.31 -12.90 -0.91
CA CYS A 91 10.59 -11.81 -0.22
C CYS A 91 11.24 -10.44 -0.39
N SER A 92 12.55 -10.34 -0.22
CA SER A 92 13.28 -9.06 -0.34
C SER A 92 13.58 -8.65 -1.78
N GLY A 93 13.71 -9.61 -2.69
CA GLY A 93 13.81 -9.35 -4.13
C GLY A 93 12.50 -8.74 -4.66
N PHE A 94 11.36 -9.27 -4.21
CA PHE A 94 10.05 -8.74 -4.54
C PHE A 94 9.88 -7.30 -4.07
N THR A 95 10.08 -7.01 -2.79
CA THR A 95 9.93 -5.65 -2.26
C THR A 95 10.88 -4.65 -2.91
N ARG A 96 12.16 -5.03 -3.13
CA ARG A 96 13.13 -4.21 -3.85
C ARG A 96 12.65 -3.88 -5.26
N TYR A 97 12.22 -4.87 -6.02
CA TYR A 97 11.73 -4.70 -7.39
C TYR A 97 10.53 -3.75 -7.46
N ILE A 98 9.55 -3.91 -6.57
CA ILE A 98 8.36 -3.07 -6.54
C ILE A 98 8.71 -1.62 -6.18
N PHE A 99 9.53 -1.39 -5.15
CA PHE A 99 9.93 -0.04 -4.73
C PHE A 99 10.73 0.68 -5.80
N GLU A 100 11.66 -0.01 -6.45
CA GLU A 100 12.45 0.54 -7.55
C GLU A 100 11.56 0.96 -8.73
N ARG A 101 10.61 0.10 -9.13
CA ARG A 101 9.72 0.40 -10.26
C ARG A 101 8.67 1.45 -9.98
N SER A 102 8.10 1.48 -8.78
CA SER A 102 7.00 2.39 -8.45
C SER A 102 7.46 3.77 -8.05
N ILE A 103 8.49 3.87 -7.21
CA ILE A 103 8.93 5.13 -6.62
C ILE A 103 10.42 5.42 -6.81
N GLY A 104 11.13 4.59 -7.57
CA GLY A 104 12.57 4.74 -7.85
C GLY A 104 13.50 4.45 -6.66
N LEU A 105 12.96 3.97 -5.53
CA LEU A 105 13.77 3.69 -4.33
C LEU A 105 14.38 2.28 -4.41
N VAL A 106 15.69 2.22 -4.59
CA VAL A 106 16.44 0.95 -4.64
C VAL A 106 16.74 0.47 -3.22
N LEU A 107 15.98 -0.52 -2.76
CA LEU A 107 16.18 -1.13 -1.45
C LEU A 107 17.40 -2.06 -1.43
N PRO A 108 18.08 -2.24 -0.28
CA PRO A 108 19.11 -3.26 -0.11
C PRO A 108 18.59 -4.67 -0.42
N ARG A 109 19.53 -5.60 -0.71
CA ARG A 109 19.14 -6.97 -1.08
C ARG A 109 18.64 -7.81 0.10
N LYS A 110 19.20 -7.61 1.30
CA LYS A 110 18.81 -8.38 2.47
C LYS A 110 17.68 -7.74 3.24
N VAL A 111 16.81 -8.57 3.84
CA VAL A 111 15.61 -8.11 4.58
C VAL A 111 15.98 -7.21 5.76
N ASP A 112 16.98 -7.60 6.55
CA ASP A 112 17.46 -6.84 7.70
C ASP A 112 18.07 -5.49 7.31
N GLU A 113 18.77 -5.44 6.18
CA GLU A 113 19.26 -4.18 5.61
C GLU A 113 18.11 -3.30 5.10
N GLN A 114 17.03 -3.88 4.52
CA GLN A 114 15.83 -3.12 4.15
C GLN A 114 15.16 -2.49 5.37
N ALA A 115 15.14 -3.20 6.51
CA ALA A 115 14.55 -2.66 7.74
C ALA A 115 15.28 -1.43 8.31
N SER A 116 16.52 -1.19 7.89
CA SER A 116 17.36 -0.05 8.29
C SER A 116 17.83 0.81 7.12
N ALA A 117 17.21 0.65 5.94
CA ALA A 117 17.63 1.36 4.74
C ALA A 117 17.42 2.88 4.88
N PRO A 118 18.37 3.70 4.36
CA PRO A 118 18.17 5.12 4.22
C PRO A 118 16.92 5.42 3.38
N GLY A 119 16.24 6.52 3.67
CA GLY A 119 15.01 6.90 2.99
C GLY A 119 13.77 6.14 3.45
N LEU A 120 13.87 5.36 4.52
CA LEU A 120 12.75 4.70 5.18
C LEU A 120 12.64 5.14 6.64
N ARG A 121 11.44 5.54 7.07
CA ARG A 121 11.13 5.85 8.48
C ARG A 121 10.35 4.72 9.14
N SER A 122 10.53 4.56 10.45
CA SER A 122 9.75 3.60 11.24
C SER A 122 8.28 4.00 11.33
N VAL A 123 7.40 3.01 11.25
CA VAL A 123 5.95 3.18 11.37
C VAL A 123 5.43 2.25 12.47
N ARG A 124 4.53 2.74 13.31
CA ARG A 124 3.83 1.91 14.30
C ARG A 124 2.82 1.03 13.59
N ARG A 125 2.49 -0.12 14.22
CA ARG A 125 1.50 -1.04 13.66
C ARG A 125 0.13 -0.41 13.42
N ASP A 126 -0.29 0.47 14.33
CA ASP A 126 -1.60 1.12 14.28
C ASP A 126 -1.66 2.26 13.24
N ASP A 127 -0.50 2.72 12.77
CA ASP A 127 -0.35 3.80 11.79
C ASP A 127 -0.05 3.28 10.38
N LEU A 128 -0.21 1.97 10.14
CA LEU A 128 0.06 1.34 8.84
C LEU A 128 -0.82 1.91 7.73
N GLN A 129 -0.20 2.19 6.59
CA GLN A 129 -0.87 2.65 5.38
C GLN A 129 -0.46 1.76 4.18
N PRO A 130 -1.31 1.60 3.16
CA PRO A 130 -0.94 0.91 1.94
C PRO A 130 0.40 1.41 1.40
N GLY A 131 1.27 0.49 0.94
CA GLY A 131 2.63 0.79 0.49
C GLY A 131 3.72 0.66 1.57
N ASP A 132 3.37 0.53 2.85
CA ASP A 132 4.35 0.30 3.91
C ASP A 132 5.00 -1.09 3.80
N LEU A 133 6.31 -1.18 4.05
CA LEU A 133 6.98 -2.45 4.27
C LEU A 133 6.61 -2.99 5.65
N VAL A 134 6.19 -4.25 5.71
CA VAL A 134 5.91 -4.96 6.96
C VAL A 134 6.88 -6.12 7.12
N PHE A 135 7.49 -6.22 8.30
CA PHE A 135 8.56 -7.18 8.60
C PHE A 135 8.12 -8.19 9.64
N PHE A 136 8.62 -9.42 9.49
CA PHE A 136 8.27 -10.53 10.35
C PHE A 136 9.48 -11.40 10.73
N ASN A 137 9.36 -12.08 11.87
CA ASN A 137 10.30 -13.10 12.34
C ASN A 137 9.81 -14.50 11.93
N THR A 138 10.21 -14.97 10.75
CA THR A 138 9.87 -16.32 10.27
C THR A 138 10.97 -17.35 10.45
N LEU A 139 12.21 -16.90 10.66
CA LEU A 139 13.42 -17.74 10.81
C LEU A 139 14.06 -17.62 12.20
N ARG A 140 13.27 -17.36 13.24
CA ARG A 140 13.73 -17.16 14.64
C ARG A 140 14.73 -16.00 14.80
N ARG A 141 14.74 -15.05 13.86
CA ARG A 141 15.49 -13.78 13.93
C ARG A 141 14.60 -12.64 13.43
N ASN A 142 14.80 -11.47 14.01
CA ASN A 142 14.06 -10.25 13.59
C ASN A 142 14.38 -9.94 12.13
N PHE A 143 13.40 -9.32 11.46
CA PHE A 143 13.54 -8.90 10.06
C PHE A 143 14.04 -10.02 9.15
N SER A 144 13.42 -11.21 9.24
CA SER A 144 13.77 -12.36 8.40
C SER A 144 12.80 -12.57 7.23
N HIS A 145 11.70 -11.83 7.20
CA HIS A 145 10.72 -11.83 6.13
C HIS A 145 10.11 -10.45 5.97
N VAL A 146 9.71 -10.09 4.74
CA VAL A 146 9.17 -8.78 4.40
C VAL A 146 8.06 -8.90 3.35
N GLY A 147 7.10 -7.99 3.41
CA GLY A 147 6.06 -7.78 2.41
C GLY A 147 5.62 -6.33 2.36
N ILE A 148 4.65 -6.02 1.51
CA ILE A 148 4.07 -4.69 1.33
C ILE A 148 2.64 -4.70 1.88
N TYR A 149 2.34 -3.81 2.81
CA TYR A 149 0.99 -3.65 3.34
C TYR A 149 0.05 -3.10 2.28
N VAL A 150 -1.11 -3.71 2.12
CA VAL A 150 -2.09 -3.33 1.09
C VAL A 150 -3.40 -2.76 1.67
N GLY A 151 -3.46 -2.60 3.00
CA GLY A 151 -4.66 -2.14 3.71
C GLY A 151 -5.42 -3.29 4.39
N GLU A 152 -6.38 -2.95 5.24
CA GLU A 152 -7.31 -3.88 5.91
C GLU A 152 -6.63 -5.06 6.63
N GLY A 153 -5.46 -4.84 7.23
CA GLY A 153 -4.70 -5.89 7.89
C GLY A 153 -4.06 -6.92 6.94
N LYS A 154 -4.00 -6.63 5.64
CA LYS A 154 -3.46 -7.54 4.61
C LYS A 154 -2.13 -7.04 4.06
N PHE A 155 -1.31 -7.97 3.59
CA PHE A 155 -0.04 -7.67 2.95
C PHE A 155 0.24 -8.64 1.80
N ILE A 156 0.95 -8.16 0.77
CA ILE A 156 1.40 -8.95 -0.37
C ILE A 156 2.88 -9.27 -0.22
N HIS A 157 3.26 -10.51 -0.51
CA HIS A 157 4.64 -10.97 -0.37
C HIS A 157 4.95 -12.18 -1.25
N SER A 158 6.23 -12.47 -1.43
CA SER A 158 6.72 -13.75 -1.96
C SER A 158 7.10 -14.66 -0.77
N PRO A 159 6.33 -15.74 -0.48
CA PRO A 159 6.38 -16.39 0.84
C PRO A 159 7.52 -17.37 1.04
N LYS A 160 7.63 -18.41 0.23
CA LYS A 160 8.60 -19.51 0.36
C LYS A 160 8.63 -20.40 -0.88
N SER A 161 9.63 -21.26 -0.99
CA SER A 161 9.74 -22.27 -2.04
C SER A 161 8.46 -23.12 -2.18
N GLY A 162 8.04 -23.36 -3.42
CA GLY A 162 6.82 -24.09 -3.75
C GLY A 162 5.53 -23.28 -3.66
N ALA A 163 5.65 -21.97 -3.40
CA ALA A 163 4.52 -21.04 -3.40
C ALA A 163 4.78 -19.89 -4.38
N ALA A 164 3.80 -18.99 -4.51
CA ALA A 164 3.86 -17.83 -5.38
C ALA A 164 3.55 -16.55 -4.60
N VAL A 165 3.82 -15.39 -5.19
CA VAL A 165 3.42 -14.09 -4.66
C VAL A 165 1.91 -14.09 -4.41
N ARG A 166 1.53 -13.68 -3.21
CA ARG A 166 0.13 -13.71 -2.76
C ARG A 166 -0.14 -12.69 -1.66
N ILE A 167 -1.43 -12.46 -1.41
CA ILE A 167 -1.89 -11.65 -0.29
C ILE A 167 -2.19 -12.57 0.89
N GLU A 168 -1.76 -12.18 2.09
CA GLU A 168 -2.09 -12.83 3.35
C GLU A 168 -2.56 -11.83 4.41
N ASP A 169 -3.30 -12.34 5.39
CA ASP A 169 -3.83 -11.54 6.49
C ASP A 169 -2.83 -11.54 7.66
N MET A 170 -2.25 -10.37 7.96
CA MET A 170 -1.30 -10.21 9.05
C MET A 170 -1.94 -10.17 10.45
N THR A 171 -3.28 -10.17 10.53
CA THR A 171 -4.00 -10.27 11.81
C THR A 171 -4.08 -11.72 12.31
N LEU A 172 -3.91 -12.70 11.42
CA LEU A 172 -3.85 -14.10 11.80
C LEU A 172 -2.73 -14.35 12.81
N ALA A 173 -2.98 -15.21 13.77
CA ALA A 173 -2.09 -15.47 14.90
C ALA A 173 -0.65 -15.83 14.50
N TYR A 174 -0.46 -16.47 13.34
CA TYR A 174 0.86 -16.78 12.80
C TYR A 174 1.67 -15.51 12.52
N TRP A 175 1.10 -14.55 11.78
CA TRP A 175 1.74 -13.30 11.38
C TRP A 175 1.75 -12.28 12.52
N ALA A 176 0.63 -12.17 13.26
CA ALA A 176 0.49 -11.22 14.37
C ALA A 176 1.59 -11.39 15.43
N ARG A 177 1.94 -12.65 15.78
CA ARG A 177 3.02 -12.95 16.75
C ARG A 177 4.43 -12.78 16.18
N ARG A 178 4.57 -12.67 14.88
CA ARG A 178 5.86 -12.57 14.18
C ARG A 178 6.17 -11.18 13.66
N PHE A 179 5.21 -10.26 13.75
CA PHE A 179 5.43 -8.87 13.34
C PHE A 179 6.57 -8.24 14.16
N THR A 180 7.58 -7.69 13.49
CA THR A 180 8.78 -7.10 14.09
C THR A 180 8.96 -5.62 13.81
N GLY A 181 8.12 -5.04 12.96
CA GLY A 181 8.14 -3.61 12.65
C GLY A 181 7.66 -3.30 11.25
N ALA A 182 7.54 -2.02 10.96
CA ALA A 182 7.19 -1.53 9.63
C ALA A 182 8.03 -0.31 9.25
N ARG A 183 8.11 -0.05 7.93
CA ARG A 183 8.83 1.09 7.36
C ARG A 183 8.02 1.72 6.24
N ARG A 184 8.08 3.04 6.15
CA ARG A 184 7.48 3.85 5.08
C ARG A 184 8.57 4.63 4.37
N ALA A 185 8.49 4.74 3.04
CA ALA A 185 9.39 5.59 2.28
C ALA A 185 9.24 7.05 2.69
N ASP A 186 10.35 7.75 2.93
CA ASP A 186 10.37 9.17 3.22
C ASP A 186 10.06 9.97 1.95
N GLU A 187 9.36 11.09 2.10
CA GLU A 187 8.99 11.97 0.98
C GLU A 187 10.19 12.47 0.20
N ALA A 188 11.28 12.83 0.89
CA ALA A 188 12.51 13.32 0.27
C ALA A 188 13.18 12.28 -0.65
N SER A 189 13.15 11.01 -0.25
CA SER A 189 13.74 9.91 -1.05
C SER A 189 12.95 9.62 -2.32
N ALA A 190 11.64 9.78 -2.24
CA ALA A 190 10.74 9.55 -3.38
C ALA A 190 10.76 10.72 -4.40
N THR A 191 11.04 11.95 -3.96
CA THR A 191 11.13 13.13 -4.85
C THR A 191 12.48 13.25 -5.55
N ALA A 192 13.57 12.93 -4.90
CA ALA A 192 14.91 12.95 -5.51
C ALA A 192 14.99 12.06 -6.75
N ASN A 193 14.43 10.84 -6.65
CA ASN A 193 14.45 9.87 -7.75
C ASN A 193 13.44 10.19 -8.88
N ALA A 194 12.34 10.91 -8.60
CA ALA A 194 11.40 11.35 -9.63
C ALA A 194 12.01 12.44 -10.53
N GLY A 195 12.83 13.32 -9.96
CA GLY A 195 13.57 14.34 -10.71
C GLY A 195 14.61 13.74 -11.67
N ASP A 196 15.36 12.75 -11.19
CA ASP A 196 16.36 12.04 -12.01
C ASP A 196 15.72 11.23 -13.15
N ARG A 197 14.54 10.65 -12.88
CA ARG A 197 13.79 9.89 -13.89
C ARG A 197 13.23 10.78 -14.99
N ALA A 198 12.64 11.92 -14.64
CA ALA A 198 12.16 12.92 -15.60
C ALA A 198 13.31 13.51 -16.44
N ALA A 199 14.49 13.70 -15.84
CA ALA A 199 15.68 14.13 -16.54
C ALA A 199 16.22 13.08 -17.51
N LEU A 200 16.14 11.80 -17.17
CA LEU A 200 16.54 10.69 -18.04
C LEU A 200 15.55 10.50 -19.20
N GLU A 201 14.25 10.62 -18.96
CA GLU A 201 13.21 10.52 -20.00
C GLU A 201 13.25 11.71 -20.97
N SER A 202 13.59 12.92 -20.51
CA SER A 202 13.75 14.10 -21.36
C SER A 202 15.01 14.06 -22.22
N ASN A 203 15.97 13.20 -21.90
CA ASN A 203 17.24 13.08 -22.61
C ASN A 203 17.30 11.84 -23.54
N VAL A 204 16.16 11.18 -23.80
CA VAL A 204 16.07 10.12 -24.81
C VAL A 204 16.08 10.81 -26.20
N PRO A 205 17.13 10.61 -27.04
CA PRO A 205 17.14 11.20 -28.39
C PRO A 205 15.96 10.63 -29.18
N ALA A 206 15.16 11.51 -29.79
CA ALA A 206 14.01 11.15 -30.62
C ALA A 206 14.38 9.99 -31.55
N ALA A 207 13.64 8.89 -31.44
CA ALA A 207 13.85 7.69 -32.23
C ALA A 207 13.95 8.08 -33.70
N ARG A 208 15.07 7.72 -34.32
CA ARG A 208 15.37 7.92 -35.72
C ARG A 208 14.17 7.44 -36.55
N ALA A 209 13.60 8.32 -37.36
CA ALA A 209 12.50 8.00 -38.27
C ALA A 209 12.82 6.72 -39.08
N PRO A 210 11.81 5.88 -39.35
CA PRO A 210 12.03 4.65 -40.11
C PRO A 210 12.55 5.04 -41.50
N VAL A 211 13.69 4.48 -41.88
CA VAL A 211 14.24 4.59 -43.23
C VAL A 211 13.21 4.04 -44.20
N SER A 212 12.71 4.91 -45.07
CA SER A 212 11.84 4.56 -46.18
C SER A 212 12.50 3.48 -47.03
N SER A 213 11.90 2.29 -47.04
CA SER A 213 12.29 1.21 -47.93
C SER A 213 12.00 1.65 -49.37
N ALA A 214 13.05 2.04 -50.10
CA ALA A 214 12.97 2.23 -51.52
C ALA A 214 12.59 0.87 -52.15
N VAL A 215 11.39 0.80 -52.71
CA VAL A 215 10.92 -0.31 -53.52
C VAL A 215 11.78 -0.35 -54.80
N TYR A 216 12.62 -1.37 -54.92
CA TYR A 216 13.27 -1.74 -56.17
C TYR A 216 12.26 -2.55 -56.98
N LEU A 217 11.72 -2.02 -58.05
CA LEU A 217 10.98 -2.74 -59.09
C LEU A 217 11.95 -3.18 -60.17
N PRO A 218 11.79 -4.37 -60.75
CA PRO A 218 12.65 -4.95 -61.76
C PRO A 218 12.53 -4.28 -63.12
#